data_e6ad189e0f0591a7ec57be53fd8a939b
#
_entry.id   e6ad189e0f0591a7ec57be53fd8a939b
#
_cell.length_a   1.000
_cell.length_b   1.000
_cell.length_c   1.000
_cell.angle_alpha   90.00
_cell.angle_beta   90.00
_cell.angle_gamma   90.00
#
_symmetry.space_group_name_H-M   'P 1'
#
loop_
_entity.id
_entity.type
_entity.pdbx_description
1 polymer ?
#
loop_
_entity_poly.entity_id
_entity_poly.type
_entity_poly.pdbx_seq_one_letter_code
_entity_poly.pdbx_strand_id
1 'polypeptide(L)'
;LVIVAEQAVSGTPAFDLLRKTTFLELCEDALVEIASCCDGIAAIVGLPILTREGTISAAALIQDRKVLRYVGKKYITARREMGFLVPSKGFEYATIKGHKCAIIVGDDLSREHDFDKSVETVISINARKYGRGTMTYRYEMMRHLSFVEGKNLVLVNQVGGSTDIVYDGTSGAFNNRGELVLMMKHFEEDFQIFDTKAAGEPVSIPSTYNDRTRMVYQAA
;
A
#
# COMPACT_ATOMS: atom_id res chain seq x y z
N LEU A 1 5.56 12.82 -4.80
CA LEU A 1 5.26 11.85 -3.75
C LEU A 1 5.82 10.48 -4.13
N VAL A 2 6.61 9.87 -3.27
CA VAL A 2 7.07 8.48 -3.38
C VAL A 2 6.19 7.61 -2.48
N ILE A 3 5.76 6.44 -2.95
CA ILE A 3 4.92 5.52 -2.17
C ILE A 3 5.56 4.14 -2.23
N VAL A 4 5.78 3.53 -1.07
CA VAL A 4 6.24 2.15 -0.94
C VAL A 4 5.20 1.30 -0.20
N ALA A 5 5.31 -0.02 -0.30
CA ALA A 5 4.32 -0.96 0.17
C ALA A 5 4.16 -1.00 1.71
N GLU A 6 3.09 -1.66 2.18
CA GLU A 6 2.88 -1.97 3.60
C GLU A 6 4.06 -2.78 4.14
N GLN A 7 4.58 -2.39 5.31
CA GLN A 7 5.73 -3.02 5.97
C GLN A 7 7.01 -3.15 5.10
N ALA A 8 7.23 -2.20 4.19
CA ALA A 8 8.41 -2.20 3.33
C ALA A 8 9.73 -2.14 4.11
N VAL A 9 9.75 -1.48 5.28
CA VAL A 9 10.96 -1.36 6.11
C VAL A 9 11.30 -2.66 6.82
N SER A 10 10.31 -3.33 7.40
CA SER A 10 10.51 -4.56 8.19
C SER A 10 10.51 -5.85 7.37
N GLY A 11 9.98 -5.80 6.15
CA GLY A 11 9.48 -6.97 5.47
C GLY A 11 8.21 -7.53 6.11
N THR A 12 7.53 -8.45 5.42
CA THR A 12 6.30 -9.08 5.90
C THR A 12 6.20 -10.52 5.38
N PRO A 13 5.76 -11.48 6.20
CA PRO A 13 5.39 -11.34 7.62
C PRO A 13 6.63 -11.35 8.53
N ALA A 14 6.70 -10.43 9.49
CA ALA A 14 7.79 -10.35 10.46
C ALA A 14 7.52 -11.16 11.74
N PHE A 15 6.32 -11.76 11.89
CA PHE A 15 5.91 -12.67 12.96
C PHE A 15 6.30 -12.18 14.36
N ASP A 16 7.08 -13.01 15.09
CA ASP A 16 7.50 -12.75 16.48
C ASP A 16 8.49 -11.58 16.61
N LEU A 17 9.15 -11.18 15.53
CA LEU A 17 9.98 -9.96 15.53
C LEU A 17 9.15 -8.72 15.88
N LEU A 18 7.86 -8.71 15.54
CA LEU A 18 6.95 -7.61 15.89
C LEU A 18 6.71 -7.46 17.40
N ARG A 19 7.19 -8.41 18.22
CA ARG A 19 7.19 -8.35 19.70
C ARG A 19 8.54 -7.93 20.27
N LYS A 20 9.57 -7.75 19.46
CA LYS A 20 10.92 -7.40 19.87
C LYS A 20 11.12 -5.89 19.79
N THR A 21 11.23 -5.23 20.93
CA THR A 21 11.41 -3.77 20.99
C THR A 21 12.61 -3.32 20.15
N THR A 22 13.75 -4.01 20.27
CA THR A 22 14.96 -3.68 19.48
C THR A 22 14.70 -3.77 17.96
N PHE A 23 13.89 -4.73 17.49
CA PHE A 23 13.55 -4.81 16.07
C PHE A 23 12.70 -3.61 15.63
N LEU A 24 11.74 -3.20 16.44
CA LEU A 24 10.88 -2.06 16.16
C LEU A 24 11.67 -0.74 16.21
N GLU A 25 12.60 -0.59 17.14
CA GLU A 25 13.53 0.54 17.22
C GLU A 25 14.38 0.64 15.94
N LEU A 26 14.93 -0.48 15.44
CA LEU A 26 15.68 -0.50 14.19
C LEU A 26 14.80 -0.10 12.97
N CYS A 27 13.51 -0.45 12.98
CA CYS A 27 12.59 0.01 11.94
C CYS A 27 12.35 1.52 12.01
N GLU A 28 12.26 2.08 13.22
CA GLU A 28 12.13 3.53 13.43
C GLU A 28 13.41 4.27 13.03
N ASP A 29 14.59 3.75 13.37
CA ASP A 29 15.88 4.31 12.96
C ASP A 29 16.01 4.35 11.43
N ALA A 30 15.66 3.25 10.75
CA ALA A 30 15.64 3.20 9.29
C ALA A 30 14.64 4.22 8.69
N LEU A 31 13.49 4.45 9.34
CA LEU A 31 12.54 5.48 8.91
C LEU A 31 13.15 6.88 9.02
N VAL A 32 13.93 7.15 10.08
CA VAL A 32 14.64 8.44 10.25
C VAL A 32 15.65 8.65 9.13
N GLU A 33 16.41 7.62 8.75
CA GLU A 33 17.34 7.68 7.62
C GLU A 33 16.59 7.97 6.31
N ILE A 34 15.49 7.26 6.02
CA ILE A 34 14.65 7.50 4.85
C ILE A 34 14.11 8.93 4.86
N ALA A 35 13.64 9.41 6.00
CA ALA A 35 13.12 10.77 6.14
C ALA A 35 14.19 11.80 5.83
N SER A 36 15.44 11.59 6.24
CA SER A 36 16.55 12.49 5.97
C SER A 36 16.83 12.70 4.48
N CYS A 37 16.48 11.70 3.64
CA CYS A 37 16.63 11.74 2.18
C CYS A 37 15.44 12.45 1.49
N CYS A 38 14.34 12.72 2.17
CA CYS A 38 13.12 13.30 1.60
C CYS A 38 13.17 14.83 1.54
N ASP A 39 14.20 15.40 0.87
CA ASP A 39 14.33 16.84 0.69
C ASP A 39 13.47 17.32 -0.49
N GLY A 40 12.58 18.28 -0.25
CA GLY A 40 11.67 18.80 -1.28
C GLY A 40 10.64 17.82 -1.81
N ILE A 41 10.61 16.58 -1.31
CA ILE A 41 9.65 15.54 -1.69
C ILE A 41 8.81 15.08 -0.49
N ALA A 42 7.72 14.38 -0.78
CA ALA A 42 6.96 13.64 0.23
C ALA A 42 7.09 12.14 -0.03
N ALA A 43 6.99 11.33 1.04
CA ALA A 43 6.96 9.87 0.93
C ALA A 43 5.90 9.27 1.85
N ILE A 44 5.36 8.11 1.45
CA ILE A 44 4.53 7.24 2.27
C ILE A 44 5.27 5.91 2.38
N VAL A 45 5.65 5.54 3.61
CA VAL A 45 6.49 4.38 3.89
C VAL A 45 5.80 3.46 4.88
N GLY A 46 5.63 2.18 4.51
CA GLY A 46 5.01 1.16 5.37
C GLY A 46 6.01 0.55 6.35
N LEU A 47 5.64 0.54 7.66
CA LEU A 47 6.45 -0.07 8.71
C LEU A 47 5.60 -0.47 9.93
N PRO A 48 6.11 -1.35 10.83
CA PRO A 48 5.50 -1.56 12.14
C PRO A 48 5.91 -0.44 13.11
N ILE A 49 4.97 0.00 13.94
CA ILE A 49 5.18 1.03 14.98
C ILE A 49 4.72 0.50 16.33
N LEU A 50 5.55 0.67 17.35
CA LEU A 50 5.17 0.36 18.73
C LEU A 50 4.33 1.51 19.31
N THR A 51 3.14 1.17 19.79
CA THR A 51 2.26 2.09 20.51
C THR A 51 2.04 1.62 21.95
N ARG A 52 1.29 2.40 22.74
CA ARG A 52 0.93 1.99 24.11
C ARG A 52 0.01 0.77 24.13
N GLU A 53 -0.80 0.58 23.09
CA GLU A 53 -1.73 -0.53 22.94
C GLU A 53 -1.08 -1.78 22.34
N GLY A 54 0.09 -1.65 21.72
CA GLY A 54 0.83 -2.72 21.06
C GLY A 54 1.39 -2.28 19.70
N THR A 55 1.89 -3.23 18.94
CA THR A 55 2.47 -2.96 17.62
C THR A 55 1.38 -2.84 16.57
N ILE A 56 1.39 -1.76 15.77
CA ILE A 56 0.50 -1.53 14.65
C ILE A 56 1.25 -1.67 13.32
N SER A 57 0.55 -2.06 12.24
CA SER A 57 1.04 -1.85 10.87
C SER A 57 0.63 -0.45 10.44
N ALA A 58 1.58 0.37 10.02
CA ALA A 58 1.35 1.77 9.73
C ALA A 58 2.00 2.24 8.42
N ALA A 59 1.44 3.32 7.87
CA ALA A 59 2.03 4.17 6.86
C ALA A 59 2.57 5.43 7.52
N ALA A 60 3.87 5.68 7.43
CA ALA A 60 4.48 6.93 7.83
C ALA A 60 4.38 7.94 6.67
N LEU A 61 3.76 9.08 6.89
CA LEU A 61 3.80 10.20 5.97
C LEU A 61 5.01 11.07 6.29
N ILE A 62 5.92 11.17 5.34
CA ILE A 62 7.13 11.98 5.41
C ILE A 62 6.99 13.15 4.45
N GLN A 63 7.39 14.33 4.87
CA GLN A 63 7.53 15.50 4.01
C GLN A 63 8.65 16.40 4.51
N ASP A 64 9.46 16.87 3.59
CA ASP A 64 10.54 17.83 3.86
C ASP A 64 11.42 17.38 5.05
N ARG A 65 11.91 16.12 4.98
CA ARG A 65 12.77 15.44 5.97
C ARG A 65 12.14 15.17 7.34
N LYS A 66 10.81 15.26 7.47
CA LYS A 66 10.11 15.05 8.73
C LYS A 66 9.00 14.03 8.60
N VAL A 67 8.91 13.15 9.57
CA VAL A 67 7.73 12.30 9.75
C VAL A 67 6.61 13.16 10.32
N LEU A 68 5.54 13.34 9.55
CA LEU A 68 4.42 14.21 9.93
C LEU A 68 3.38 13.45 10.76
N ARG A 69 3.12 12.19 10.39
CA ARG A 69 2.13 11.34 11.07
C ARG A 69 2.26 9.87 10.68
N TYR A 70 1.61 9.04 11.45
CA TYR A 70 1.39 7.62 11.15
C TYR A 70 -0.09 7.35 10.94
N VAL A 71 -0.41 6.61 9.90
CA VAL A 71 -1.76 6.10 9.62
C VAL A 71 -1.73 4.59 9.85
N GLY A 72 -2.44 4.10 10.85
CA GLY A 72 -2.39 2.69 11.23
C GLY A 72 -3.53 1.88 10.62
N LYS A 73 -3.26 0.61 10.35
CA LYS A 73 -4.23 -0.38 9.88
C LYS A 73 -5.29 -0.66 10.93
N LYS A 74 -6.57 -0.61 10.56
CA LYS A 74 -7.70 -0.84 11.47
C LYS A 74 -8.10 -2.32 11.53
N TYR A 75 -8.14 -2.99 10.39
CA TYR A 75 -8.63 -4.36 10.30
C TYR A 75 -7.49 -5.35 10.16
N ILE A 76 -7.24 -6.14 11.20
CA ILE A 76 -6.25 -7.21 11.19
C ILE A 76 -6.97 -8.50 10.82
N THR A 77 -6.95 -8.86 9.53
CA THR A 77 -7.69 -10.01 8.99
C THR A 77 -6.81 -11.21 8.68
N ALA A 78 -5.54 -10.98 8.41
CA ALA A 78 -4.59 -12.03 8.09
C ALA A 78 -4.17 -12.80 9.34
N ARG A 79 -4.33 -14.14 9.35
CA ARG A 79 -3.93 -15.00 10.49
C ARG A 79 -2.48 -14.77 10.93
N ARG A 80 -1.58 -14.50 9.99
CA ARG A 80 -0.17 -14.23 10.25
C ARG A 80 0.11 -12.92 11.00
N GLU A 81 -0.86 -12.02 11.04
CA GLU A 81 -0.77 -10.74 11.74
C GLU A 81 -1.49 -10.79 13.10
N MET A 82 -2.50 -11.67 13.20
CA MET A 82 -3.26 -11.86 14.45
C MET A 82 -2.35 -12.31 15.58
N GLY A 83 -2.44 -11.62 16.72
CA GLY A 83 -1.61 -11.88 17.89
C GLY A 83 -0.22 -11.20 17.85
N PHE A 84 0.14 -10.55 16.74
CA PHE A 84 1.36 -9.75 16.63
C PHE A 84 1.07 -8.26 16.43
N LEU A 85 -0.01 -7.95 15.71
CA LEU A 85 -0.45 -6.59 15.47
C LEU A 85 -1.77 -6.32 16.20
N VAL A 86 -1.95 -5.06 16.62
CA VAL A 86 -3.21 -4.56 17.18
C VAL A 86 -3.88 -3.60 16.18
N PRO A 87 -5.23 -3.53 16.17
CA PRO A 87 -5.96 -2.56 15.36
C PRO A 87 -5.62 -1.11 15.73
N SER A 88 -5.63 -0.23 14.72
CA SER A 88 -5.50 1.21 14.88
C SER A 88 -6.78 1.92 14.39
N LYS A 89 -6.72 3.25 14.24
CA LYS A 89 -7.90 4.05 13.86
C LYS A 89 -8.37 3.83 12.42
N GLY A 90 -7.50 3.35 11.54
CA GLY A 90 -7.77 3.16 10.13
C GLY A 90 -7.29 4.32 9.27
N PHE A 91 -7.93 4.56 8.13
CA PHE A 91 -7.50 5.57 7.18
C PHE A 91 -7.57 6.99 7.76
N GLU A 92 -6.68 7.86 7.31
CA GLU A 92 -6.64 9.27 7.66
C GLU A 92 -6.44 10.15 6.42
N TYR A 93 -6.85 11.40 6.54
CA TYR A 93 -6.64 12.39 5.50
C TYR A 93 -5.31 13.12 5.70
N ALA A 94 -4.65 13.44 4.60
CA ALA A 94 -3.45 14.24 4.58
C ALA A 94 -3.47 15.21 3.39
N THR A 95 -2.92 16.41 3.59
CA THR A 95 -2.64 17.31 2.48
C THR A 95 -1.18 17.17 2.10
N ILE A 96 -0.93 16.66 0.90
CA ILE A 96 0.40 16.37 0.38
C ILE A 96 0.65 17.30 -0.80
N LYS A 97 1.59 18.26 -0.66
CA LYS A 97 1.89 19.25 -1.70
C LYS A 97 0.64 19.98 -2.24
N GLY A 98 -0.29 20.29 -1.35
CA GLY A 98 -1.54 21.00 -1.69
C GLY A 98 -2.71 20.11 -2.15
N HIS A 99 -2.51 18.79 -2.28
CA HIS A 99 -3.54 17.83 -2.68
C HIS A 99 -4.06 17.06 -1.46
N LYS A 100 -5.37 17.02 -1.27
CA LYS A 100 -5.98 16.24 -0.19
C LYS A 100 -6.10 14.78 -0.58
N CYS A 101 -5.43 13.92 0.19
CA CYS A 101 -5.38 12.48 -0.01
C CYS A 101 -5.99 11.75 1.19
N ALA A 102 -6.57 10.57 0.95
CA ALA A 102 -6.85 9.57 1.97
C ALA A 102 -5.75 8.51 1.93
N ILE A 103 -5.16 8.16 3.08
CA ILE A 103 -4.13 7.13 3.19
C ILE A 103 -4.74 5.91 3.88
N ILE A 104 -4.61 4.74 3.26
CA ILE A 104 -5.17 3.47 3.71
C ILE A 104 -4.06 2.43 3.80
N VAL A 105 -4.12 1.57 4.82
CA VAL A 105 -3.15 0.49 5.02
C VAL A 105 -3.83 -0.86 4.90
N GLY A 106 -3.33 -1.70 4.00
CA GLY A 106 -3.67 -3.11 3.88
C GLY A 106 -5.14 -3.39 3.58
N ASP A 107 -5.72 -4.28 4.36
CA ASP A 107 -7.09 -4.78 4.15
C ASP A 107 -8.19 -3.75 4.38
N ASP A 108 -7.85 -2.59 4.96
CA ASP A 108 -8.81 -1.51 5.18
C ASP A 108 -9.43 -1.03 3.85
N LEU A 109 -8.69 -1.12 2.74
CA LEU A 109 -9.20 -0.77 1.41
C LEU A 109 -10.45 -1.58 1.00
N SER A 110 -10.61 -2.80 1.49
CA SER A 110 -11.74 -3.68 1.14
C SER A 110 -12.99 -3.45 1.98
N ARG A 111 -12.99 -2.42 2.82
CA ARG A 111 -14.12 -2.05 3.67
C ARG A 111 -14.90 -0.89 3.06
N GLU A 112 -16.08 -0.63 3.61
CA GLU A 112 -16.86 0.55 3.24
C GLU A 112 -16.13 1.82 3.70
N HIS A 113 -16.08 2.80 2.83
CA HIS A 113 -15.49 4.11 3.07
C HIS A 113 -16.49 5.20 2.72
N ASP A 114 -16.50 6.23 3.55
CA ASP A 114 -17.18 7.49 3.25
C ASP A 114 -16.12 8.58 3.20
N PHE A 115 -15.53 8.74 2.01
CA PHE A 115 -14.47 9.72 1.82
C PHE A 115 -15.05 11.12 1.69
N ASP A 116 -14.43 12.06 2.40
CA ASP A 116 -14.71 13.48 2.24
C ASP A 116 -14.64 13.88 0.75
N LYS A 117 -15.62 14.69 0.31
CA LYS A 117 -15.73 15.13 -1.10
C LYS A 117 -14.50 15.87 -1.62
N SER A 118 -13.76 16.53 -0.73
CA SER A 118 -12.53 17.25 -1.08
C SER A 118 -11.31 16.35 -1.28
N VAL A 119 -11.39 15.05 -0.99
CA VAL A 119 -10.31 14.09 -1.30
C VAL A 119 -10.22 13.90 -2.80
N GLU A 120 -9.02 14.10 -3.35
CA GLU A 120 -8.74 13.93 -4.77
C GLU A 120 -8.22 12.54 -5.09
N THR A 121 -7.43 11.97 -4.18
CA THR A 121 -6.74 10.68 -4.39
C THR A 121 -6.78 9.82 -3.14
N VAL A 122 -7.13 8.56 -3.33
CA VAL A 122 -7.02 7.51 -2.32
C VAL A 122 -5.71 6.75 -2.56
N ILE A 123 -4.86 6.67 -1.54
CA ILE A 123 -3.57 5.98 -1.59
C ILE A 123 -3.64 4.79 -0.65
N SER A 124 -3.43 3.60 -1.19
CA SER A 124 -3.45 2.36 -0.42
C SER A 124 -2.12 1.62 -0.53
N ILE A 125 -1.45 1.42 0.60
CA ILE A 125 -0.25 0.57 0.70
C ILE A 125 -0.63 -0.81 1.21
N ASN A 126 -0.12 -1.85 0.58
CA ASN A 126 -0.54 -3.23 0.81
C ASN A 126 0.63 -4.21 0.87
N ALA A 127 0.37 -5.33 1.54
CA ALA A 127 1.18 -6.55 1.51
C ALA A 127 0.26 -7.75 1.28
N ARG A 128 -0.46 -7.73 0.16
CA ARG A 128 -1.41 -8.77 -0.23
C ARG A 128 -0.70 -9.90 -0.95
N LYS A 129 -0.79 -11.10 -0.38
CA LYS A 129 -0.20 -12.30 -0.96
C LYS A 129 -0.82 -12.63 -2.32
N TYR A 130 -0.01 -13.23 -3.17
CA TYR A 130 -0.48 -13.86 -4.39
C TYR A 130 -1.44 -15.01 -4.07
N GLY A 131 -2.44 -15.15 -4.91
CA GLY A 131 -3.37 -16.27 -4.94
C GLY A 131 -4.13 -16.26 -6.24
N ARG A 132 -4.61 -17.41 -6.66
CA ARG A 132 -5.34 -17.52 -7.92
C ARG A 132 -6.57 -16.61 -7.93
N GLY A 133 -6.62 -15.69 -8.89
CA GLY A 133 -7.71 -14.71 -9.04
C GLY A 133 -7.64 -13.50 -8.11
N THR A 134 -6.65 -13.42 -7.22
CA THR A 134 -6.54 -12.29 -6.29
C THR A 134 -6.26 -10.97 -7.00
N MET A 135 -5.46 -10.98 -8.07
CA MET A 135 -5.20 -9.79 -8.88
C MET A 135 -6.48 -9.27 -9.53
N THR A 136 -7.24 -10.13 -10.21
CA THR A 136 -8.49 -9.74 -10.86
C THR A 136 -9.48 -9.17 -9.85
N TYR A 137 -9.67 -9.85 -8.71
CA TYR A 137 -10.53 -9.34 -7.64
C TYR A 137 -10.08 -7.97 -7.14
N ARG A 138 -8.77 -7.81 -6.90
CA ARG A 138 -8.19 -6.54 -6.43
C ARG A 138 -8.45 -5.40 -7.42
N TYR A 139 -8.23 -5.64 -8.70
CA TYR A 139 -8.43 -4.63 -9.73
C TYR A 139 -9.91 -4.28 -9.94
N GLU A 140 -10.80 -5.26 -9.91
CA GLU A 140 -12.24 -5.00 -9.96
C GLU A 140 -12.73 -4.18 -8.75
N MET A 141 -12.22 -4.49 -7.56
CA MET A 141 -12.52 -3.72 -6.36
C MET A 141 -12.02 -2.27 -6.48
N MET A 142 -10.79 -2.07 -6.95
CA MET A 142 -10.21 -0.74 -7.13
C MET A 142 -10.97 0.06 -8.21
N ARG A 143 -11.28 -0.58 -9.34
CA ARG A 143 -12.08 0.02 -10.41
C ARG A 143 -13.43 0.48 -9.89
N HIS A 144 -14.13 -0.38 -9.18
CA HIS A 144 -15.42 -0.07 -8.58
C HIS A 144 -15.32 1.08 -7.59
N LEU A 145 -14.38 1.02 -6.65
CA LEU A 145 -14.19 2.05 -5.62
C LEU A 145 -13.87 3.41 -6.25
N SER A 146 -12.92 3.47 -7.19
CA SER A 146 -12.56 4.73 -7.84
C SER A 146 -13.70 5.33 -8.64
N PHE A 147 -14.51 4.50 -9.33
CA PHE A 147 -15.69 4.93 -10.08
C PHE A 147 -16.80 5.46 -9.15
N VAL A 148 -17.16 4.72 -8.11
CA VAL A 148 -18.25 5.08 -7.17
C VAL A 148 -17.91 6.33 -6.39
N GLU A 149 -16.68 6.42 -5.89
CA GLU A 149 -16.22 7.58 -5.10
C GLU A 149 -15.84 8.77 -5.98
N GLY A 150 -15.66 8.57 -7.30
CA GLY A 150 -15.22 9.62 -8.23
C GLY A 150 -13.82 10.14 -7.93
N LYS A 151 -12.92 9.28 -7.42
CA LYS A 151 -11.58 9.63 -6.96
C LYS A 151 -10.49 8.84 -7.67
N ASN A 152 -9.33 9.45 -7.85
CA ASN A 152 -8.15 8.68 -8.24
C ASN A 152 -7.79 7.69 -7.13
N LEU A 153 -7.37 6.49 -7.51
CA LEU A 153 -6.94 5.47 -6.56
C LEU A 153 -5.59 4.90 -6.96
N VAL A 154 -4.63 4.95 -6.03
CA VAL A 154 -3.28 4.39 -6.19
C VAL A 154 -3.12 3.25 -5.19
N LEU A 155 -2.77 2.07 -5.68
CA LEU A 155 -2.46 0.92 -4.85
C LEU A 155 -1.01 0.50 -5.07
N VAL A 156 -0.26 0.42 -3.98
CA VAL A 156 1.11 -0.11 -3.97
C VAL A 156 1.12 -1.40 -3.15
N ASN A 157 1.56 -2.49 -3.77
CA ASN A 157 1.63 -3.82 -3.16
C ASN A 157 3.07 -4.32 -3.09
N GLN A 158 3.36 -5.13 -2.09
CA GLN A 158 4.64 -5.84 -1.98
C GLN A 158 4.87 -6.75 -3.20
N VAL A 159 6.15 -6.98 -3.52
CA VAL A 159 6.62 -7.94 -4.53
C VAL A 159 7.73 -8.81 -3.95
N GLY A 160 7.81 -10.06 -4.40
CA GLY A 160 8.84 -11.01 -3.99
C GLY A 160 8.35 -12.08 -3.03
N GLY A 161 9.25 -12.96 -2.62
CA GLY A 161 8.97 -14.06 -1.69
C GLY A 161 9.42 -13.76 -0.27
N SER A 162 8.65 -14.18 0.71
CA SER A 162 9.02 -14.14 2.12
C SER A 162 8.43 -15.34 2.85
N THR A 163 9.29 -16.18 3.43
CA THR A 163 8.93 -17.43 4.09
C THR A 163 8.11 -18.37 3.18
N ASP A 164 6.83 -18.51 3.43
CA ASP A 164 5.87 -19.33 2.68
C ASP A 164 4.90 -18.51 1.84
N ILE A 165 5.18 -17.24 1.65
CA ILE A 165 4.30 -16.27 0.96
C ILE A 165 5.02 -15.67 -0.24
N VAL A 166 4.29 -15.61 -1.35
CA VAL A 166 4.68 -14.86 -2.54
C VAL A 166 3.78 -13.64 -2.68
N TYR A 167 4.38 -12.49 -2.94
CA TYR A 167 3.71 -11.23 -3.24
C TYR A 167 3.88 -10.92 -4.72
N ASP A 168 2.77 -10.67 -5.39
CA ASP A 168 2.72 -10.51 -6.84
C ASP A 168 3.05 -9.11 -7.35
N GLY A 169 3.28 -8.16 -6.46
CA GLY A 169 3.40 -6.77 -6.87
C GLY A 169 2.09 -6.29 -7.49
N THR A 170 2.08 -6.12 -8.80
CA THR A 170 0.91 -5.64 -9.56
C THR A 170 0.28 -4.40 -8.93
N SER A 171 1.12 -3.47 -8.52
CA SER A 171 0.69 -2.14 -8.13
C SER A 171 0.06 -1.41 -9.31
N GLY A 172 -0.82 -0.46 -9.06
CA GLY A 172 -1.50 0.22 -10.16
C GLY A 172 -2.26 1.46 -9.72
N ALA A 173 -2.73 2.21 -10.72
CA ALA A 173 -3.54 3.38 -10.48
C ALA A 173 -4.79 3.38 -11.37
N PHE A 174 -5.88 3.85 -10.79
CA PHE A 174 -7.15 4.09 -11.46
C PHE A 174 -7.48 5.57 -11.40
N ASN A 175 -8.00 6.11 -12.47
CA ASN A 175 -8.53 7.47 -12.47
C ASN A 175 -9.93 7.51 -11.84
N ASN A 176 -10.46 8.70 -11.64
CA ASN A 176 -11.77 8.94 -11.02
C ASN A 176 -12.98 8.43 -11.86
N ARG A 177 -12.73 7.85 -13.03
CA ARG A 177 -13.75 7.18 -13.87
C ARG A 177 -13.68 5.66 -13.77
N GLY A 178 -12.81 5.11 -12.92
CA GLY A 178 -12.59 3.67 -12.78
C GLY A 178 -11.78 3.06 -13.92
N GLU A 179 -11.05 3.84 -14.69
CA GLU A 179 -10.18 3.36 -15.74
C GLU A 179 -8.78 3.08 -15.19
N LEU A 180 -8.22 1.91 -15.49
CA LEU A 180 -6.84 1.59 -15.17
C LEU A 180 -5.91 2.45 -16.03
N VAL A 181 -5.11 3.29 -15.42
CA VAL A 181 -4.21 4.24 -16.12
C VAL A 181 -2.73 3.95 -15.88
N LEU A 182 -2.42 3.09 -14.90
CA LEU A 182 -1.09 2.59 -14.66
C LEU A 182 -1.16 1.18 -14.12
N MET A 183 -0.33 0.29 -14.64
CA MET A 183 -0.13 -1.07 -14.16
C MET A 183 1.36 -1.36 -14.09
N MET A 184 1.83 -1.71 -12.91
CA MET A 184 3.21 -2.10 -12.68
C MET A 184 3.41 -3.60 -12.96
N LYS A 185 4.65 -4.00 -13.10
CA LYS A 185 5.05 -5.37 -13.40
C LYS A 185 4.53 -6.38 -12.37
N HIS A 186 4.44 -7.61 -12.81
CA HIS A 186 3.98 -8.74 -12.03
C HIS A 186 5.16 -9.63 -11.67
N PHE A 187 5.32 -9.94 -10.38
CA PHE A 187 6.47 -10.69 -9.81
C PHE A 187 7.85 -10.07 -10.06
N GLU A 188 7.91 -8.83 -10.45
CA GLU A 188 9.16 -8.10 -10.66
C GLU A 188 9.12 -6.76 -9.92
N GLU A 189 10.28 -6.30 -9.48
CA GLU A 189 10.44 -4.93 -8.98
C GLU A 189 10.22 -3.94 -10.11
N ASP A 190 9.49 -2.86 -9.81
CA ASP A 190 9.17 -1.82 -10.79
C ASP A 190 9.05 -0.46 -10.11
N PHE A 191 9.33 0.59 -10.86
CA PHE A 191 9.15 1.96 -10.45
C PHE A 191 8.49 2.75 -11.59
N GLN A 192 7.32 3.32 -11.31
CA GLN A 192 6.54 4.06 -12.29
C GLN A 192 6.16 5.45 -11.76
N ILE A 193 6.03 6.41 -12.67
CA ILE A 193 5.56 7.76 -12.36
C ILE A 193 4.14 7.90 -12.86
N PHE A 194 3.24 8.33 -11.99
CA PHE A 194 1.85 8.59 -12.29
C PHE A 194 1.51 10.05 -11.98
N ASP A 195 0.98 10.76 -12.98
CA ASP A 195 0.46 12.11 -12.80
C ASP A 195 -1.06 12.05 -12.60
N THR A 196 -1.53 12.36 -11.39
CA THR A 196 -2.95 12.34 -11.04
C THR A 196 -3.79 13.39 -11.78
N LYS A 197 -3.17 14.39 -12.41
CA LYS A 197 -3.84 15.43 -13.21
C LYS A 197 -3.86 15.10 -14.71
N ALA A 198 -2.90 14.33 -15.17
CA ALA A 198 -2.90 13.86 -16.55
C ALA A 198 -3.98 12.79 -16.71
N ALA A 199 -4.91 13.01 -17.62
CA ALA A 199 -5.79 11.96 -18.09
C ALA A 199 -4.93 10.92 -18.83
N GLY A 200 -4.36 9.95 -18.09
CA GLY A 200 -3.63 8.85 -18.71
C GLY A 200 -4.55 8.07 -19.64
N GLU A 201 -4.00 7.56 -20.74
CA GLU A 201 -4.76 6.63 -21.58
C GLU A 201 -5.03 5.34 -20.79
N PRO A 202 -6.25 4.76 -20.92
CA PRO A 202 -6.56 3.50 -20.26
C PRO A 202 -5.60 2.39 -20.69
N VAL A 203 -5.05 1.69 -19.71
CA VAL A 203 -4.17 0.54 -19.90
C VAL A 203 -4.98 -0.75 -19.86
N SER A 204 -4.76 -1.63 -20.83
CA SER A 204 -5.38 -2.96 -20.83
C SER A 204 -4.55 -3.95 -20.00
N ILE A 205 -5.23 -4.79 -19.22
CA ILE A 205 -4.59 -5.92 -18.54
C ILE A 205 -4.11 -6.92 -19.59
N PRO A 206 -2.82 -7.27 -19.67
CA PRO A 206 -2.33 -8.23 -20.64
C PRO A 206 -3.04 -9.57 -20.53
N SER A 207 -3.42 -10.17 -21.66
CA SER A 207 -4.10 -11.47 -21.69
C SER A 207 -3.28 -12.61 -21.04
N THR A 208 -1.95 -12.45 -21.01
CA THR A 208 -1.03 -13.39 -20.33
C THR A 208 -1.29 -13.52 -18.83
N TYR A 209 -1.90 -12.52 -18.18
CA TYR A 209 -2.30 -12.59 -16.78
C TYR A 209 -3.55 -13.45 -16.55
N ASN A 210 -4.24 -13.84 -17.59
CA ASN A 210 -5.33 -14.82 -17.55
C ASN A 210 -4.82 -16.25 -17.70
N ASP A 211 -3.55 -16.47 -18.10
CA ASP A 211 -2.93 -17.80 -18.18
C ASP A 211 -2.52 -18.25 -16.76
N ARG A 212 -3.36 -19.09 -16.20
CA ARG A 212 -3.21 -19.61 -14.83
C ARG A 212 -1.92 -20.39 -14.63
N THR A 213 -1.50 -21.18 -15.62
CA THR A 213 -0.29 -22.00 -15.55
C THR A 213 0.94 -21.12 -15.53
N ARG A 214 0.99 -20.13 -16.42
CA ARG A 214 2.08 -19.17 -16.49
C ARG A 214 2.20 -18.36 -15.18
N MET A 215 1.09 -17.91 -14.61
CA MET A 215 1.08 -17.15 -13.37
C MET A 215 1.60 -17.95 -12.17
N VAL A 216 1.22 -19.25 -12.08
CA VAL A 216 1.75 -20.13 -11.03
C VAL A 216 3.24 -20.39 -11.23
N TYR A 217 3.68 -20.60 -12.47
CA TYR A 217 5.11 -20.78 -12.77
C TYR A 217 5.96 -19.55 -12.45
N GLN A 218 5.45 -18.34 -12.70
CA GLN A 218 6.16 -17.11 -12.36
C GLN A 218 6.21 -16.86 -10.83
N ALA A 219 5.25 -17.43 -10.08
CA ALA A 219 5.20 -17.32 -8.62
C ALA A 219 6.12 -18.33 -7.91
N ALA A 220 6.56 -19.39 -8.60
CA ALA A 220 7.42 -20.44 -8.07
C ALA A 220 8.90 -20.07 -8.17
#